data_1f405f7fe2d2a4207d96c718430fa271
#
_entry.id   1f405f7fe2d2a4207d96c718430fa271
#
_cell.length_a   1.000
_cell.length_b   1.000
_cell.length_c   1.000
_cell.angle_alpha   90.00
_cell.angle_beta   90.00
_cell.angle_gamma   90.00
#
_symmetry.space_group_name_H-M   'P 1'
#
loop_
_entity.id
_entity.type
_entity.pdbx_description
1 polymer ?
#
loop_
_entity_poly.entity_id
_entity_poly.type
_entity_poly.pdbx_seq_one_letter_code
_entity_poly.pdbx_strand_id
1 'polypeptide(L)'
;MIHAVVLYLAIQAAAPGAPQHEEAGLAALKAGNKDAAIEEFKKATELDPKDSQGFFDLGVAYIQSKDYGSAIAPLKKALELDPNLTAAHRPLGYALLAQGYAANAVTQFAGTNDKAGLGIAQLEAGDLQNAVQNLQAAAAAQPNNPDLLYYLARACGLLSKQLYDLLPSSFPGTARANESMADNYAAVRQTQQAVDHYQAALRDRPDLRGVNLALGQVYASANMWKQAQDAFRAETKLQPGNAEAAYRLGTALLQDGNAHEARIELERADRLQPDMPETLYSLGKAESQAGNYAPAEKAWKRVIELDKTGDLASQAHFGLSGIYRKQGKTEDAARELKQFQETHQPEKQP
;
A
#
# COMPACT_ATOMS: atom_id res chain seq x y z
N MET A 1 15.65 -10.39 -76.84
CA MET A 1 14.33 -10.56 -76.26
C MET A 1 14.40 -10.11 -74.81
N ILE A 2 13.98 -8.87 -74.55
CA ILE A 2 14.02 -8.19 -73.25
C ILE A 2 12.61 -8.40 -72.67
N HIS A 3 12.51 -9.18 -71.58
CA HIS A 3 11.24 -9.30 -70.84
C HIS A 3 11.16 -8.15 -69.85
N ALA A 4 10.32 -7.18 -70.12
CA ALA A 4 9.94 -6.14 -69.21
C ALA A 4 9.07 -6.75 -68.10
N VAL A 5 9.55 -6.86 -66.86
CA VAL A 5 8.75 -7.13 -65.69
C VAL A 5 8.05 -5.82 -65.32
N VAL A 6 6.76 -5.71 -65.69
CA VAL A 6 5.92 -4.63 -65.19
C VAL A 6 5.54 -4.94 -63.76
N LEU A 7 6.17 -4.24 -62.80
CA LEU A 7 5.78 -4.24 -61.39
C LEU A 7 4.47 -3.46 -61.27
N TYR A 8 3.32 -4.18 -61.16
CA TYR A 8 2.03 -3.60 -60.82
C TYR A 8 2.07 -3.23 -59.31
N LEU A 9 2.46 -1.99 -59.01
CA LEU A 9 2.13 -1.36 -57.76
C LEU A 9 0.60 -1.11 -57.80
N ALA A 10 -0.18 -1.99 -57.21
CA ALA A 10 -1.56 -1.74 -56.94
C ALA A 10 -1.63 -0.66 -55.84
N ILE A 11 -1.68 0.59 -56.22
CA ILE A 11 -2.17 1.67 -55.37
C ILE A 11 -3.65 1.28 -55.14
N GLN A 12 -3.97 0.77 -54.00
CA GLN A 12 -5.39 0.58 -53.59
C GLN A 12 -5.95 2.00 -53.44
N ALA A 13 -6.67 2.46 -54.44
CA ALA A 13 -7.45 3.67 -54.32
C ALA A 13 -8.52 3.49 -53.26
N ALA A 14 -8.54 4.38 -52.27
CA ALA A 14 -9.63 4.41 -51.28
C ALA A 14 -11.01 4.45 -51.98
N ALA A 15 -12.00 3.82 -51.40
CA ALA A 15 -13.36 3.88 -51.95
C ALA A 15 -13.86 5.33 -51.98
N PRO A 16 -14.58 5.74 -53.06
CA PRO A 16 -15.10 7.11 -53.13
C PRO A 16 -15.98 7.42 -51.91
N GLY A 17 -15.61 8.46 -51.15
CA GLY A 17 -16.35 8.90 -49.97
C GLY A 17 -15.72 8.51 -48.61
N ALA A 18 -14.88 7.49 -48.54
CA ALA A 18 -14.26 7.10 -47.27
C ALA A 18 -13.37 8.23 -46.69
N PRO A 19 -12.44 8.89 -47.44
CA PRO A 19 -11.60 9.96 -46.89
C PRO A 19 -12.39 11.16 -46.35
N GLN A 20 -13.55 11.48 -46.95
CA GLN A 20 -14.41 12.57 -46.48
C GLN A 20 -14.99 12.26 -45.09
N HIS A 21 -15.40 11.00 -44.86
CA HIS A 21 -15.90 10.56 -43.58
C HIS A 21 -14.79 10.50 -42.50
N GLU A 22 -13.58 10.12 -42.89
CA GLU A 22 -12.41 10.19 -41.98
C GLU A 22 -12.11 11.63 -41.56
N GLU A 23 -12.07 12.57 -42.52
CA GLU A 23 -11.85 13.98 -42.24
C GLU A 23 -12.96 14.54 -41.32
N ALA A 24 -14.22 14.20 -41.60
CA ALA A 24 -15.36 14.61 -40.78
C ALA A 24 -15.28 14.00 -39.36
N GLY A 25 -14.87 12.74 -39.23
CA GLY A 25 -14.67 12.07 -37.95
C GLY A 25 -13.58 12.75 -37.12
N LEU A 26 -12.44 13.05 -37.72
CA LEU A 26 -11.33 13.78 -37.08
C LEU A 26 -11.74 15.20 -36.65
N ALA A 27 -12.53 15.90 -37.50
CA ALA A 27 -13.07 17.21 -37.17
C ALA A 27 -14.03 17.16 -35.99
N ALA A 28 -14.89 16.14 -35.94
CA ALA A 28 -15.83 15.89 -34.83
C ALA A 28 -15.05 15.61 -33.52
N LEU A 29 -13.98 14.79 -33.54
CA LEU A 29 -13.12 14.56 -32.35
C LEU A 29 -12.49 15.86 -31.85
N LYS A 30 -11.94 16.69 -32.75
CA LYS A 30 -11.38 18.00 -32.39
C LYS A 30 -12.41 18.94 -31.78
N ALA A 31 -13.66 18.86 -32.22
CA ALA A 31 -14.78 19.59 -31.65
C ALA A 31 -15.34 18.99 -30.35
N GLY A 32 -14.81 17.84 -29.89
CA GLY A 32 -15.28 17.14 -28.69
C GLY A 32 -16.57 16.33 -28.89
N ASN A 33 -17.07 16.26 -30.12
CA ASN A 33 -18.30 15.49 -30.44
C ASN A 33 -17.95 14.03 -30.78
N LYS A 34 -17.86 13.21 -29.72
CA LYS A 34 -17.40 11.82 -29.83
C LYS A 34 -18.39 10.93 -30.57
N ASP A 35 -19.69 11.15 -30.37
CA ASP A 35 -20.72 10.36 -31.01
C ASP A 35 -20.76 10.59 -32.54
N ALA A 36 -20.66 11.86 -32.95
CA ALA A 36 -20.55 12.18 -34.38
C ALA A 36 -19.26 11.59 -34.99
N ALA A 37 -18.15 11.61 -34.26
CA ALA A 37 -16.90 11.02 -34.75
C ALA A 37 -17.03 9.50 -34.95
N ILE A 38 -17.65 8.78 -34.01
CA ILE A 38 -17.90 7.34 -34.11
C ILE A 38 -18.77 7.02 -35.35
N GLU A 39 -19.83 7.78 -35.58
CA GLU A 39 -20.70 7.58 -36.75
C GLU A 39 -19.99 7.83 -38.08
N GLU A 40 -19.15 8.87 -38.14
CA GLU A 40 -18.38 9.16 -39.35
C GLU A 40 -17.30 8.11 -39.61
N PHE A 41 -16.54 7.67 -38.57
CA PHE A 41 -15.56 6.60 -38.74
C PHE A 41 -16.21 5.24 -39.07
N LYS A 42 -17.40 4.92 -38.56
CA LYS A 42 -18.14 3.72 -39.01
C LYS A 42 -18.39 3.76 -40.50
N LYS A 43 -18.92 4.89 -41.02
CA LYS A 43 -19.18 5.04 -42.48
C LYS A 43 -17.88 4.91 -43.26
N ALA A 44 -16.76 5.51 -42.78
CA ALA A 44 -15.48 5.38 -43.44
C ALA A 44 -15.01 3.92 -43.54
N THR A 45 -15.10 3.14 -42.43
CA THR A 45 -14.71 1.73 -42.39
C THR A 45 -15.68 0.80 -43.16
N GLU A 46 -16.95 1.17 -43.33
CA GLU A 46 -17.90 0.48 -44.20
C GLU A 46 -17.59 0.70 -45.69
N LEU A 47 -17.15 1.91 -46.05
CA LEU A 47 -16.77 2.27 -47.40
C LEU A 47 -15.40 1.70 -47.79
N ASP A 48 -14.43 1.71 -46.89
CA ASP A 48 -13.13 1.08 -47.09
C ASP A 48 -12.80 0.08 -45.98
N PRO A 49 -13.25 -1.19 -46.12
CA PRO A 49 -13.00 -2.23 -45.14
C PRO A 49 -11.54 -2.71 -45.04
N LYS A 50 -10.65 -2.15 -45.87
CA LYS A 50 -9.22 -2.50 -45.89
C LYS A 50 -8.32 -1.40 -45.32
N ASP A 51 -8.91 -0.28 -44.94
CA ASP A 51 -8.16 0.81 -44.32
C ASP A 51 -7.91 0.53 -42.85
N SER A 52 -6.66 0.21 -42.52
CA SER A 52 -6.23 -0.04 -41.13
C SER A 52 -6.28 1.22 -40.27
N GLN A 53 -6.05 2.41 -40.85
CA GLN A 53 -6.09 3.69 -40.13
C GLN A 53 -7.54 4.06 -39.75
N GLY A 54 -8.52 3.90 -40.65
CA GLY A 54 -9.92 4.15 -40.34
C GLY A 54 -10.42 3.27 -39.17
N PHE A 55 -10.06 1.99 -39.15
CA PHE A 55 -10.37 1.12 -37.99
C PHE A 55 -9.66 1.54 -36.72
N PHE A 56 -8.42 1.99 -36.78
CA PHE A 56 -7.71 2.53 -35.62
C PHE A 56 -8.42 3.77 -35.07
N ASP A 57 -8.77 4.73 -35.93
CA ASP A 57 -9.44 5.98 -35.53
C ASP A 57 -10.82 5.73 -34.94
N LEU A 58 -11.58 4.76 -35.48
CA LEU A 58 -12.84 4.30 -34.89
C LEU A 58 -12.64 3.73 -33.49
N GLY A 59 -11.61 2.90 -33.28
CA GLY A 59 -11.29 2.34 -31.99
C GLY A 59 -10.89 3.40 -30.97
N VAL A 60 -10.08 4.40 -31.40
CA VAL A 60 -9.69 5.53 -30.54
C VAL A 60 -10.91 6.40 -30.19
N ALA A 61 -11.83 6.61 -31.11
CA ALA A 61 -13.06 7.36 -30.85
C ALA A 61 -13.94 6.66 -29.77
N TYR A 62 -14.05 5.34 -29.83
CA TYR A 62 -14.71 4.57 -28.76
C TYR A 62 -13.99 4.68 -27.42
N ILE A 63 -12.64 4.64 -27.38
CA ILE A 63 -11.87 4.87 -26.13
C ILE A 63 -12.19 6.25 -25.55
N GLN A 64 -12.23 7.29 -26.39
CA GLN A 64 -12.53 8.66 -25.93
C GLN A 64 -13.96 8.80 -25.42
N SER A 65 -14.90 8.02 -25.93
CA SER A 65 -16.28 7.94 -25.41
C SER A 65 -16.40 7.06 -24.16
N LYS A 66 -15.29 6.40 -23.71
CA LYS A 66 -15.23 5.40 -22.65
C LYS A 66 -15.98 4.10 -22.94
N ASP A 67 -16.33 3.86 -24.20
CA ASP A 67 -16.88 2.58 -24.67
C ASP A 67 -15.73 1.63 -25.04
N TYR A 68 -15.08 1.13 -24.00
CA TYR A 68 -13.92 0.24 -24.15
C TYR A 68 -14.29 -1.10 -24.82
N GLY A 69 -15.51 -1.58 -24.60
CA GLY A 69 -15.98 -2.82 -25.20
C GLY A 69 -16.03 -2.74 -26.73
N SER A 70 -16.66 -1.69 -27.24
CA SER A 70 -16.80 -1.45 -28.68
C SER A 70 -15.47 -1.09 -29.37
N ALA A 71 -14.47 -0.61 -28.61
CA ALA A 71 -13.14 -0.27 -29.13
C ALA A 71 -12.32 -1.51 -29.55
N ILE A 72 -12.55 -2.67 -28.92
CA ILE A 72 -11.68 -3.86 -29.08
C ILE A 72 -11.72 -4.40 -30.53
N ALA A 73 -12.91 -4.52 -31.10
CA ALA A 73 -13.06 -5.13 -32.43
C ALA A 73 -12.38 -4.29 -33.53
N PRO A 74 -12.61 -2.96 -33.64
CA PRO A 74 -11.94 -2.15 -34.66
C PRO A 74 -10.42 -2.08 -34.42
N LEU A 75 -9.92 -1.97 -33.17
CA LEU A 75 -8.47 -1.97 -32.93
C LEU A 75 -7.81 -3.30 -33.28
N LYS A 76 -8.45 -4.43 -33.05
CA LYS A 76 -7.96 -5.72 -33.54
C LYS A 76 -7.96 -5.78 -35.06
N LYS A 77 -9.03 -5.26 -35.70
CA LYS A 77 -9.12 -5.22 -37.18
C LYS A 77 -8.02 -4.36 -37.78
N ALA A 78 -7.70 -3.22 -37.18
CA ALA A 78 -6.59 -2.38 -37.59
C ALA A 78 -5.26 -3.16 -37.61
N LEU A 79 -4.96 -3.92 -36.54
CA LEU A 79 -3.75 -4.75 -36.43
C LEU A 79 -3.77 -5.99 -37.35
N GLU A 80 -4.94 -6.53 -37.68
CA GLU A 80 -5.09 -7.59 -38.69
C GLU A 80 -4.74 -7.09 -40.11
N LEU A 81 -5.16 -5.85 -40.41
CA LEU A 81 -4.92 -5.23 -41.71
C LEU A 81 -3.47 -4.71 -41.84
N ASP A 82 -2.95 -4.12 -40.79
CA ASP A 82 -1.56 -3.69 -40.71
C ASP A 82 -0.92 -4.10 -39.37
N PRO A 83 -0.20 -5.23 -39.32
CA PRO A 83 0.50 -5.68 -38.12
C PRO A 83 1.61 -4.72 -37.63
N ASN A 84 2.05 -3.77 -38.46
CA ASN A 84 3.06 -2.76 -38.12
C ASN A 84 2.44 -1.48 -37.53
N LEU A 85 1.14 -1.38 -37.44
CA LEU A 85 0.45 -0.24 -36.82
C LEU A 85 0.60 -0.27 -35.30
N THR A 86 1.85 -0.10 -34.81
CA THR A 86 2.23 -0.22 -33.40
C THR A 86 1.44 0.73 -32.49
N ALA A 87 0.92 1.83 -33.04
CA ALA A 87 0.09 2.78 -32.31
C ALA A 87 -1.20 2.16 -31.77
N ALA A 88 -1.73 1.08 -32.39
CA ALA A 88 -2.97 0.44 -32.00
C ALA A 88 -2.82 -0.46 -30.77
N HIS A 89 -1.62 -0.94 -30.43
CA HIS A 89 -1.41 -1.82 -29.29
C HIS A 89 -1.77 -1.16 -27.96
N ARG A 90 -1.34 0.07 -27.74
CA ARG A 90 -1.60 0.77 -26.47
C ARG A 90 -3.10 0.98 -26.21
N PRO A 91 -3.89 1.58 -27.09
CA PRO A 91 -5.33 1.72 -26.89
C PRO A 91 -6.05 0.37 -26.78
N LEU A 92 -5.65 -0.65 -27.57
CA LEU A 92 -6.21 -2.00 -27.44
C LEU A 92 -5.89 -2.59 -26.07
N GLY A 93 -4.67 -2.41 -25.55
CA GLY A 93 -4.28 -2.86 -24.21
C GLY A 93 -5.18 -2.24 -23.13
N TYR A 94 -5.44 -0.94 -23.18
CA TYR A 94 -6.33 -0.27 -22.23
C TYR A 94 -7.79 -0.71 -22.36
N ALA A 95 -8.28 -0.91 -23.58
CA ALA A 95 -9.62 -1.43 -23.81
C ALA A 95 -9.81 -2.84 -23.23
N LEU A 96 -8.82 -3.70 -23.43
CA LEU A 96 -8.80 -5.06 -22.88
C LEU A 96 -8.75 -5.07 -21.36
N LEU A 97 -7.91 -4.21 -20.75
CA LEU A 97 -7.84 -4.03 -19.29
C LEU A 97 -9.19 -3.60 -18.71
N ALA A 98 -9.81 -2.59 -19.30
CA ALA A 98 -11.11 -2.09 -18.86
C ALA A 98 -12.22 -3.14 -18.93
N GLN A 99 -12.08 -4.15 -19.80
CA GLN A 99 -13.00 -5.28 -19.94
C GLN A 99 -12.56 -6.52 -19.14
N GLY A 100 -11.50 -6.43 -18.31
CA GLY A 100 -11.01 -7.55 -17.50
C GLY A 100 -10.17 -8.59 -18.24
N TYR A 101 -9.79 -8.34 -19.50
CA TYR A 101 -8.95 -9.25 -20.29
C TYR A 101 -7.45 -9.00 -20.04
N ALA A 102 -7.02 -9.10 -18.76
CA ALA A 102 -5.69 -8.72 -18.32
C ALA A 102 -4.56 -9.44 -19.08
N ALA A 103 -4.65 -10.75 -19.26
CA ALA A 103 -3.63 -11.53 -19.98
C ALA A 103 -3.46 -11.08 -21.45
N ASN A 104 -4.58 -10.75 -22.11
CA ASN A 104 -4.56 -10.22 -23.49
C ASN A 104 -3.96 -8.80 -23.50
N ALA A 105 -4.25 -7.98 -22.48
CA ALA A 105 -3.67 -6.64 -22.35
C ALA A 105 -2.15 -6.69 -22.16
N VAL A 106 -1.61 -7.63 -21.36
CA VAL A 106 -0.17 -7.87 -21.23
C VAL A 106 0.48 -8.07 -22.60
N THR A 107 -0.13 -8.91 -23.45
CA THR A 107 0.39 -9.16 -24.79
C THR A 107 0.44 -7.88 -25.64
N GLN A 108 -0.57 -7.02 -25.52
CA GLN A 108 -0.59 -5.76 -26.27
C GLN A 108 0.44 -4.75 -25.76
N PHE A 109 0.59 -4.61 -24.44
CA PHE A 109 1.57 -3.68 -23.87
C PHE A 109 3.03 -4.15 -24.00
N ALA A 110 3.28 -5.45 -24.15
CA ALA A 110 4.64 -6.01 -24.19
C ALA A 110 5.53 -5.40 -25.28
N GLY A 111 4.94 -5.03 -26.42
CA GLY A 111 5.63 -4.35 -27.54
C GLY A 111 5.69 -2.83 -27.43
N THR A 112 5.20 -2.25 -26.33
CA THR A 112 5.11 -0.79 -26.15
C THR A 112 6.09 -0.29 -25.06
N ASN A 113 6.31 1.02 -25.04
CA ASN A 113 7.06 1.65 -23.93
C ASN A 113 6.17 1.99 -22.73
N ASP A 114 4.90 1.54 -22.71
CA ASP A 114 3.96 1.84 -21.64
C ASP A 114 4.14 0.90 -20.44
N LYS A 115 5.12 1.21 -19.60
CA LYS A 115 5.42 0.46 -18.37
C LYS A 115 4.27 0.49 -17.37
N ALA A 116 3.50 1.58 -17.34
CA ALA A 116 2.33 1.71 -16.48
C ALA A 116 1.23 0.73 -16.89
N GLY A 117 0.82 0.78 -18.16
CA GLY A 117 -0.19 -0.13 -18.70
C GLY A 117 0.23 -1.60 -18.58
N LEU A 118 1.49 -1.91 -18.90
CA LEU A 118 2.03 -3.28 -18.77
C LEU A 118 2.00 -3.76 -17.32
N GLY A 119 2.48 -2.94 -16.38
CA GLY A 119 2.54 -3.33 -14.96
C GLY A 119 1.14 -3.51 -14.34
N ILE A 120 0.16 -2.66 -14.70
CA ILE A 120 -1.23 -2.84 -14.27
C ILE A 120 -1.83 -4.12 -14.86
N ALA A 121 -1.60 -4.38 -16.15
CA ALA A 121 -2.09 -5.60 -16.80
C ALA A 121 -1.49 -6.87 -16.16
N GLN A 122 -0.20 -6.86 -15.85
CA GLN A 122 0.48 -7.95 -15.15
C GLN A 122 -0.05 -8.16 -13.73
N LEU A 123 -0.32 -7.06 -12.99
CA LEU A 123 -0.93 -7.13 -11.67
C LEU A 123 -2.30 -7.81 -11.72
N GLU A 124 -3.16 -7.41 -12.64
CA GLU A 124 -4.50 -8.00 -12.80
C GLU A 124 -4.45 -9.42 -13.36
N ALA A 125 -3.41 -9.78 -14.12
CA ALA A 125 -3.15 -11.14 -14.59
C ALA A 125 -2.51 -12.05 -13.54
N GLY A 126 -2.10 -11.50 -12.37
CA GLY A 126 -1.44 -12.26 -11.29
C GLY A 126 0.07 -12.46 -11.46
N ASP A 127 0.69 -11.86 -12.47
CA ASP A 127 2.15 -11.85 -12.66
C ASP A 127 2.78 -10.77 -11.78
N LEU A 128 2.77 -11.02 -10.47
CA LEU A 128 3.10 -10.02 -9.45
C LEU A 128 4.56 -9.55 -9.51
N GLN A 129 5.48 -10.44 -9.85
CA GLN A 129 6.90 -10.11 -9.90
C GLN A 129 7.21 -9.11 -11.03
N ASN A 130 6.71 -9.37 -12.22
CA ASN A 130 6.89 -8.48 -13.36
C ASN A 130 6.06 -7.19 -13.19
N ALA A 131 4.87 -7.27 -12.56
CA ALA A 131 4.06 -6.11 -12.22
C ALA A 131 4.82 -5.11 -11.33
N VAL A 132 5.43 -5.59 -10.23
CA VAL A 132 6.26 -4.75 -9.34
C VAL A 132 7.38 -4.07 -10.11
N GLN A 133 8.10 -4.81 -10.94
CA GLN A 133 9.22 -4.27 -11.72
C GLN A 133 8.78 -3.15 -12.68
N ASN A 134 7.70 -3.37 -13.44
CA ASN A 134 7.23 -2.40 -14.42
C ASN A 134 6.55 -1.19 -13.74
N LEU A 135 5.78 -1.40 -12.67
CA LEU A 135 5.16 -0.31 -11.91
C LEU A 135 6.20 0.54 -11.17
N GLN A 136 7.27 -0.06 -10.67
CA GLN A 136 8.39 0.68 -10.07
C GLN A 136 9.07 1.58 -11.09
N ALA A 137 9.33 1.08 -12.30
CA ALA A 137 9.88 1.86 -13.38
C ALA A 137 8.95 3.01 -13.81
N ALA A 138 7.64 2.74 -13.89
CA ALA A 138 6.63 3.75 -14.21
C ALA A 138 6.53 4.84 -13.13
N ALA A 139 6.52 4.46 -11.85
CA ALA A 139 6.48 5.40 -10.73
C ALA A 139 7.75 6.26 -10.65
N ALA A 140 8.92 5.70 -10.95
CA ALA A 140 10.17 6.45 -11.03
C ALA A 140 10.15 7.48 -12.16
N ALA A 141 9.51 7.18 -13.30
CA ALA A 141 9.35 8.10 -14.41
C ALA A 141 8.29 9.19 -14.15
N GLN A 142 7.31 8.93 -13.28
CA GLN A 142 6.21 9.83 -12.95
C GLN A 142 6.01 9.89 -11.42
N PRO A 143 6.93 10.51 -10.65
CA PRO A 143 6.95 10.45 -9.19
C PRO A 143 5.74 11.14 -8.52
N ASN A 144 5.06 12.02 -9.24
CA ASN A 144 3.88 12.75 -8.72
C ASN A 144 2.54 12.11 -9.14
N ASN A 145 2.56 10.88 -9.66
CA ASN A 145 1.35 10.16 -10.05
C ASN A 145 0.91 9.22 -8.90
N PRO A 146 -0.15 9.57 -8.14
CA PRO A 146 -0.59 8.78 -7.00
C PRO A 146 -1.12 7.40 -7.40
N ASP A 147 -1.71 7.27 -8.59
CA ASP A 147 -2.26 5.99 -9.05
C ASP A 147 -1.16 4.94 -9.26
N LEU A 148 -0.01 5.36 -9.80
CA LEU A 148 1.13 4.45 -9.98
C LEU A 148 1.70 3.98 -8.63
N LEU A 149 1.78 4.88 -7.65
CA LEU A 149 2.20 4.52 -6.31
C LEU A 149 1.21 3.54 -5.66
N TYR A 150 -0.10 3.77 -5.85
CA TYR A 150 -1.15 2.88 -5.37
C TYR A 150 -1.04 1.47 -5.98
N TYR A 151 -0.92 1.37 -7.31
CA TYR A 151 -0.79 0.07 -7.98
C TYR A 151 0.52 -0.66 -7.60
N LEU A 152 1.62 0.08 -7.46
CA LEU A 152 2.90 -0.47 -7.00
C LEU A 152 2.76 -1.03 -5.57
N ALA A 153 2.19 -0.27 -4.65
CA ALA A 153 1.97 -0.72 -3.28
C ALA A 153 1.08 -1.97 -3.22
N ARG A 154 0.02 -2.02 -4.04
CA ARG A 154 -0.87 -3.18 -4.15
C ARG A 154 -0.11 -4.42 -4.69
N ALA A 155 0.69 -4.24 -5.75
CA ALA A 155 1.50 -5.32 -6.31
C ALA A 155 2.53 -5.86 -5.31
N CYS A 156 3.24 -4.98 -4.60
CA CYS A 156 4.18 -5.37 -3.55
C CYS A 156 3.49 -6.12 -2.40
N GLY A 157 2.32 -5.67 -1.96
CA GLY A 157 1.56 -6.33 -0.91
C GLY A 157 1.12 -7.74 -1.28
N LEU A 158 0.59 -7.92 -2.49
CA LEU A 158 0.19 -9.24 -3.00
C LEU A 158 1.39 -10.16 -3.21
N LEU A 159 2.51 -9.65 -3.75
CA LEU A 159 3.74 -10.43 -3.91
C LEU A 159 4.31 -10.85 -2.55
N SER A 160 4.35 -9.94 -1.59
CA SER A 160 4.78 -10.24 -0.22
C SER A 160 3.95 -11.36 0.38
N LYS A 161 2.61 -11.25 0.28
CA LYS A 161 1.70 -12.30 0.75
C LYS A 161 1.98 -13.64 0.07
N GLN A 162 2.11 -13.67 -1.25
CA GLN A 162 2.40 -14.89 -2.01
C GLN A 162 3.70 -15.56 -1.54
N LEU A 163 4.75 -14.76 -1.30
CA LEU A 163 6.05 -15.29 -0.83
C LEU A 163 5.95 -15.81 0.60
N TYR A 164 5.22 -15.14 1.49
CA TYR A 164 4.98 -15.64 2.86
C TYR A 164 4.18 -16.96 2.85
N ASP A 165 3.15 -17.06 2.02
CA ASP A 165 2.33 -18.27 1.89
C ASP A 165 3.13 -19.45 1.28
N LEU A 166 4.18 -19.14 0.50
CA LEU A 166 5.07 -20.15 -0.11
C LEU A 166 6.05 -20.77 0.89
N LEU A 167 6.47 -20.03 1.93
CA LEU A 167 7.48 -20.49 2.89
C LEU A 167 7.11 -21.80 3.58
N PRO A 168 5.90 -21.98 4.17
CA PRO A 168 5.54 -23.23 4.83
C PRO A 168 5.45 -24.42 3.89
N SER A 169 5.05 -24.22 2.65
CA SER A 169 4.88 -25.28 1.66
C SER A 169 6.21 -25.71 1.04
N SER A 170 7.11 -24.75 0.77
CA SER A 170 8.40 -25.01 0.13
C SER A 170 9.50 -25.42 1.11
N PHE A 171 9.43 -24.95 2.36
CA PHE A 171 10.44 -25.16 3.39
C PHE A 171 9.80 -25.53 4.74
N PRO A 172 9.03 -26.64 4.79
CA PRO A 172 8.28 -27.01 5.99
C PRO A 172 9.22 -27.25 7.17
N GLY A 173 8.79 -26.79 8.36
CA GLY A 173 9.51 -26.99 9.61
C GLY A 173 10.70 -26.07 9.87
N THR A 174 11.14 -25.28 8.88
CA THR A 174 12.22 -24.31 9.08
C THR A 174 11.77 -23.15 9.96
N ALA A 175 12.73 -22.47 10.61
CA ALA A 175 12.44 -21.32 11.47
C ALA A 175 11.64 -20.24 10.76
N ARG A 176 11.98 -19.89 9.51
CA ARG A 176 11.25 -18.88 8.73
C ARG A 176 9.85 -19.31 8.32
N ALA A 177 9.65 -20.60 8.02
CA ALA A 177 8.32 -21.14 7.75
C ALA A 177 7.44 -21.07 9.01
N ASN A 178 7.98 -21.45 10.16
CA ASN A 178 7.28 -21.33 11.43
C ASN A 178 6.97 -19.87 11.80
N GLU A 179 7.90 -18.92 11.59
CA GLU A 179 7.66 -17.49 11.78
C GLU A 179 6.51 -17.01 10.91
N SER A 180 6.52 -17.31 9.61
CA SER A 180 5.44 -16.94 8.68
C SER A 180 4.07 -17.51 9.10
N MET A 181 4.04 -18.77 9.54
CA MET A 181 2.79 -19.37 10.07
C MET A 181 2.34 -18.67 11.35
N ALA A 182 3.27 -18.33 12.24
CA ALA A 182 2.98 -17.63 13.47
C ALA A 182 2.38 -16.24 13.20
N ASP A 183 2.96 -15.48 12.25
CA ASP A 183 2.45 -14.16 11.83
C ASP A 183 1.02 -14.27 11.31
N ASN A 184 0.72 -15.27 10.47
CA ASN A 184 -0.63 -15.53 9.96
C ASN A 184 -1.62 -15.86 11.09
N TYR A 185 -1.25 -16.73 12.03
CA TYR A 185 -2.11 -17.05 13.21
C TYR A 185 -2.30 -15.84 14.13
N ALA A 186 -1.25 -15.03 14.32
CA ALA A 186 -1.34 -13.81 15.11
C ALA A 186 -2.30 -12.79 14.49
N ALA A 187 -2.26 -12.62 13.16
CA ALA A 187 -3.14 -11.70 12.43
C ALA A 187 -4.63 -12.06 12.58
N VAL A 188 -4.96 -13.36 12.67
CA VAL A 188 -6.33 -13.85 12.91
C VAL A 188 -6.64 -14.11 14.39
N ARG A 189 -5.78 -13.65 15.29
CA ARG A 189 -5.92 -13.77 16.75
C ARG A 189 -6.01 -15.21 17.28
N GLN A 190 -5.43 -16.14 16.58
CA GLN A 190 -5.27 -17.52 17.02
C GLN A 190 -4.02 -17.63 17.90
N THR A 191 -4.12 -17.12 19.14
CA THR A 191 -3.01 -16.91 20.07
C THR A 191 -2.17 -18.16 20.29
N GLN A 192 -2.79 -19.31 20.59
CA GLN A 192 -2.03 -20.53 20.92
C GLN A 192 -1.22 -21.03 19.71
N GLN A 193 -1.80 -21.06 18.53
CA GLN A 193 -1.11 -21.48 17.31
C GLN A 193 0.05 -20.53 16.97
N ALA A 194 -0.16 -19.20 17.12
CA ALA A 194 0.89 -18.22 16.93
C ALA A 194 2.07 -18.46 17.89
N VAL A 195 1.78 -18.68 19.19
CA VAL A 195 2.80 -18.98 20.20
C VAL A 195 3.58 -20.24 19.86
N ASP A 196 2.88 -21.34 19.53
CA ASP A 196 3.51 -22.63 19.23
C ASP A 196 4.49 -22.53 18.06
N HIS A 197 4.10 -21.81 17.01
CA HIS A 197 4.93 -21.60 15.83
C HIS A 197 6.11 -20.62 16.07
N TYR A 198 5.90 -19.49 16.79
CA TYR A 198 7.03 -18.64 17.17
C TYR A 198 8.04 -19.37 18.05
N GLN A 199 7.58 -20.17 19.01
CA GLN A 199 8.45 -20.99 19.83
C GLN A 199 9.18 -22.05 19.01
N ALA A 200 8.53 -22.64 17.99
CA ALA A 200 9.18 -23.57 17.06
C ALA A 200 10.28 -22.86 16.26
N ALA A 201 10.02 -21.66 15.77
CA ALA A 201 11.02 -20.84 15.07
C ALA A 201 12.23 -20.53 15.97
N LEU A 202 12.01 -20.15 17.21
CA LEU A 202 13.07 -19.82 18.18
C LEU A 202 13.83 -21.07 18.71
N ARG A 203 13.22 -22.28 18.70
CA ARG A 203 13.94 -23.52 18.99
C ARG A 203 14.93 -23.88 17.90
N ASP A 204 14.56 -23.66 16.63
CA ASP A 204 15.43 -23.90 15.48
C ASP A 204 16.49 -22.81 15.34
N ARG A 205 16.10 -21.54 15.53
CA ARG A 205 16.99 -20.39 15.43
C ARG A 205 16.73 -19.37 16.54
N PRO A 206 17.42 -19.49 17.69
CA PRO A 206 17.27 -18.57 18.82
C PRO A 206 17.71 -17.14 18.54
N ASP A 207 18.52 -16.94 17.52
CA ASP A 207 19.09 -15.66 17.08
C ASP A 207 18.19 -14.86 16.10
N LEU A 208 16.99 -15.35 15.81
CA LEU A 208 16.05 -14.66 14.91
C LEU A 208 15.57 -13.34 15.53
N ARG A 209 16.03 -12.25 14.93
CA ARG A 209 15.63 -10.89 15.34
C ARG A 209 14.16 -10.62 15.02
N GLY A 210 13.47 -9.98 15.94
CA GLY A 210 12.07 -9.60 15.81
C GLY A 210 11.08 -10.68 16.22
N VAL A 211 11.48 -11.96 16.21
CA VAL A 211 10.56 -13.07 16.57
C VAL A 211 10.17 -13.01 18.05
N ASN A 212 11.12 -12.71 18.94
CA ASN A 212 10.79 -12.51 20.35
C ASN A 212 9.90 -11.27 20.57
N LEU A 213 10.07 -10.21 19.77
CA LEU A 213 9.21 -9.03 19.81
C LEU A 213 7.77 -9.41 19.41
N ALA A 214 7.60 -10.11 18.30
CA ALA A 214 6.30 -10.57 17.81
C ALA A 214 5.61 -11.52 18.79
N LEU A 215 6.36 -12.50 19.33
CA LEU A 215 5.86 -13.39 20.38
C LEU A 215 5.39 -12.63 21.61
N GLY A 216 6.18 -11.65 22.07
CA GLY A 216 5.82 -10.78 23.18
C GLY A 216 4.54 -9.98 22.92
N GLN A 217 4.34 -9.48 21.69
CA GLN A 217 3.11 -8.79 21.30
C GLN A 217 1.90 -9.72 21.32
N VAL A 218 2.04 -10.98 20.88
CA VAL A 218 0.98 -11.99 20.97
C VAL A 218 0.61 -12.24 22.43
N TYR A 219 1.58 -12.45 23.32
CA TYR A 219 1.33 -12.61 24.75
C TYR A 219 0.67 -11.38 25.37
N ALA A 220 1.13 -10.17 25.04
CA ALA A 220 0.57 -8.93 25.55
C ALA A 220 -0.89 -8.74 25.12
N SER A 221 -1.23 -9.07 23.87
CA SER A 221 -2.59 -9.01 23.36
C SER A 221 -3.56 -9.97 24.07
N ALA A 222 -3.03 -11.05 24.65
CA ALA A 222 -3.75 -12.02 25.45
C ALA A 222 -3.68 -11.72 26.96
N ASN A 223 -3.16 -10.55 27.37
CA ASN A 223 -2.93 -10.15 28.77
C ASN A 223 -1.99 -11.10 29.55
N MET A 224 -1.17 -11.87 28.86
CA MET A 224 -0.18 -12.77 29.44
C MET A 224 1.12 -12.00 29.73
N TRP A 225 1.04 -11.05 30.69
CA TRP A 225 2.07 -10.03 30.89
C TRP A 225 3.45 -10.59 31.25
N LYS A 226 3.52 -11.66 32.06
CA LYS A 226 4.80 -12.29 32.40
C LYS A 226 5.51 -12.90 31.20
N GLN A 227 4.78 -13.64 30.38
CA GLN A 227 5.32 -14.23 29.15
C GLN A 227 5.73 -13.15 28.16
N ALA A 228 4.94 -12.06 28.05
CA ALA A 228 5.27 -10.90 27.23
C ALA A 228 6.60 -10.25 27.69
N GLN A 229 6.77 -10.05 29.00
CA GLN A 229 8.03 -9.51 29.55
C GLN A 229 9.22 -10.39 29.22
N ASP A 230 9.09 -11.71 29.37
CA ASP A 230 10.20 -12.65 29.10
C ASP A 230 10.59 -12.61 27.62
N ALA A 231 9.62 -12.57 26.72
CA ALA A 231 9.86 -12.45 25.28
C ALA A 231 10.49 -11.11 24.92
N PHE A 232 9.95 -9.98 25.40
CA PHE A 232 10.53 -8.65 25.14
C PHE A 232 11.94 -8.53 25.73
N ARG A 233 12.19 -9.10 26.91
CA ARG A 233 13.51 -9.12 27.54
C ARG A 233 14.51 -9.95 26.73
N ALA A 234 14.07 -11.05 26.11
CA ALA A 234 14.89 -11.81 25.18
C ALA A 234 15.26 -10.96 23.94
N GLU A 235 14.30 -10.23 23.38
CA GLU A 235 14.57 -9.34 22.25
C GLU A 235 15.53 -8.20 22.61
N THR A 236 15.36 -7.56 23.77
CA THR A 236 16.26 -6.48 24.21
C THR A 236 17.70 -6.96 24.49
N LYS A 237 17.88 -8.25 24.81
CA LYS A 237 19.21 -8.86 24.90
C LYS A 237 19.81 -9.13 23.52
N LEU A 238 18.99 -9.65 22.60
CA LEU A 238 19.42 -9.94 21.23
C LEU A 238 19.71 -8.67 20.43
N GLN A 239 18.87 -7.64 20.62
CA GLN A 239 18.96 -6.34 19.97
C GLN A 239 18.97 -5.19 20.99
N PRO A 240 20.11 -4.90 21.64
CA PRO A 240 20.19 -3.86 22.68
C PRO A 240 19.82 -2.44 22.20
N GLY A 241 19.92 -2.16 20.92
CA GLY A 241 19.56 -0.87 20.32
C GLY A 241 18.10 -0.79 19.82
N ASN A 242 17.27 -1.79 20.07
CA ASN A 242 15.87 -1.79 19.64
C ASN A 242 15.00 -1.01 20.64
N ALA A 243 14.67 0.25 20.28
CA ALA A 243 13.84 1.13 21.12
C ALA A 243 12.43 0.57 21.32
N GLU A 244 11.84 -0.04 20.28
CA GLU A 244 10.51 -0.63 20.35
C GLU A 244 10.46 -1.79 21.35
N ALA A 245 11.46 -2.68 21.36
CA ALA A 245 11.54 -3.78 22.31
C ALA A 245 11.66 -3.28 23.75
N ALA A 246 12.47 -2.24 24.01
CA ALA A 246 12.59 -1.61 25.32
C ALA A 246 11.27 -0.96 25.75
N TYR A 247 10.60 -0.23 24.86
CA TYR A 247 9.29 0.37 25.10
C TYR A 247 8.23 -0.69 25.44
N ARG A 248 8.14 -1.76 24.65
CA ARG A 248 7.18 -2.87 24.88
C ARG A 248 7.46 -3.60 26.19
N LEU A 249 8.73 -3.82 26.54
CA LEU A 249 9.08 -4.38 27.84
C LEU A 249 8.61 -3.48 28.98
N GLY A 250 8.92 -2.17 28.88
CA GLY A 250 8.51 -1.20 29.90
C GLY A 250 6.98 -1.13 30.06
N THR A 251 6.23 -1.16 28.96
CA THR A 251 4.77 -1.16 29.02
C THR A 251 4.21 -2.45 29.61
N ALA A 252 4.78 -3.61 29.27
CA ALA A 252 4.36 -4.90 29.86
C ALA A 252 4.66 -4.95 31.37
N LEU A 253 5.78 -4.40 31.82
CA LEU A 253 6.12 -4.26 33.23
C LEU A 253 5.13 -3.34 33.98
N LEU A 254 4.69 -2.24 33.34
CA LEU A 254 3.66 -1.36 33.91
C LEU A 254 2.32 -2.07 34.11
N GLN A 255 1.92 -2.90 33.16
CA GLN A 255 0.66 -3.65 33.23
C GLN A 255 0.71 -4.70 34.35
N ASP A 256 1.89 -5.26 34.62
CA ASP A 256 2.12 -6.21 35.74
C ASP A 256 2.36 -5.51 37.09
N GLY A 257 2.32 -4.16 37.13
CA GLY A 257 2.48 -3.37 38.35
C GLY A 257 3.95 -3.09 38.76
N ASN A 258 4.92 -3.49 37.95
CA ASN A 258 6.34 -3.28 38.23
C ASN A 258 6.84 -1.93 37.71
N ALA A 259 6.39 -0.83 38.32
CA ALA A 259 6.68 0.52 37.89
C ALA A 259 8.20 0.85 37.94
N HIS A 260 8.96 0.26 38.87
CA HIS A 260 10.40 0.54 39.00
C HIS A 260 11.21 0.00 37.81
N GLU A 261 11.01 -1.27 37.43
CA GLU A 261 11.68 -1.82 36.26
C GLU A 261 11.14 -1.19 34.96
N ALA A 262 9.83 -0.93 34.88
CA ALA A 262 9.22 -0.25 33.75
C ALA A 262 9.88 1.09 33.44
N ARG A 263 10.16 1.90 34.47
CA ARG A 263 10.86 3.17 34.32
C ARG A 263 12.22 2.99 33.67
N ILE A 264 13.01 2.01 34.12
CA ILE A 264 14.38 1.77 33.58
C ILE A 264 14.32 1.46 32.07
N GLU A 265 13.41 0.60 31.66
CA GLU A 265 13.28 0.22 30.26
C GLU A 265 12.66 1.33 29.39
N LEU A 266 11.73 2.12 29.94
CA LEU A 266 11.15 3.27 29.24
C LEU A 266 12.17 4.42 29.08
N GLU A 267 13.00 4.69 30.11
CA GLU A 267 14.12 5.62 29.98
C GLU A 267 15.15 5.14 28.94
N ARG A 268 15.36 3.82 28.85
CA ARG A 268 16.20 3.23 27.81
C ARG A 268 15.59 3.44 26.43
N ALA A 269 14.29 3.20 26.26
CA ALA A 269 13.58 3.42 25.01
C ALA A 269 13.67 4.89 24.57
N ASP A 270 13.47 5.84 25.49
CA ASP A 270 13.58 7.28 25.22
C ASP A 270 15.01 7.70 24.84
N ARG A 271 16.05 7.12 25.47
CA ARG A 271 17.45 7.36 25.06
C ARG A 271 17.77 6.81 23.67
N LEU A 272 17.17 5.67 23.26
CA LEU A 272 17.39 5.07 21.95
C LEU A 272 16.62 5.80 20.84
N GLN A 273 15.42 6.25 21.14
CA GLN A 273 14.59 7.04 20.24
C GLN A 273 13.90 8.15 21.04
N PRO A 274 14.51 9.34 21.09
CA PRO A 274 13.96 10.45 21.86
C PRO A 274 12.64 10.98 21.32
N ASP A 275 11.85 11.55 22.22
CA ASP A 275 10.62 12.27 21.90
C ASP A 275 9.51 11.43 21.25
N MET A 276 9.50 10.12 21.51
CA MET A 276 8.32 9.29 21.16
C MET A 276 7.19 9.55 22.17
N PRO A 277 6.02 10.09 21.74
CA PRO A 277 4.93 10.44 22.65
C PRO A 277 4.46 9.25 23.50
N GLU A 278 4.39 8.04 22.92
CA GLU A 278 3.97 6.81 23.59
C GLU A 278 4.95 6.41 24.70
N THR A 279 6.25 6.55 24.44
CA THR A 279 7.30 6.25 25.41
C THR A 279 7.24 7.24 26.56
N LEU A 280 7.18 8.55 26.27
CA LEU A 280 7.10 9.62 27.26
C LEU A 280 5.83 9.51 28.11
N TYR A 281 4.69 9.19 27.49
CA TYR A 281 3.43 8.98 28.23
C TYR A 281 3.57 7.82 29.22
N SER A 282 4.11 6.68 28.74
CA SER A 282 4.32 5.49 29.57
C SER A 282 5.34 5.74 30.68
N LEU A 283 6.41 6.52 30.39
CA LEU A 283 7.40 6.94 31.39
C LEU A 283 6.75 7.80 32.48
N GLY A 284 5.92 8.78 32.10
CA GLY A 284 5.16 9.59 33.05
C GLY A 284 4.25 8.74 33.95
N LYS A 285 3.62 7.70 33.39
CA LYS A 285 2.82 6.74 34.14
C LYS A 285 3.67 5.93 35.12
N ALA A 286 4.83 5.41 34.69
CA ALA A 286 5.75 4.67 35.56
C ALA A 286 6.26 5.54 36.72
N GLU A 287 6.67 6.77 36.43
CA GLU A 287 7.14 7.72 37.44
C GLU A 287 6.05 8.12 38.43
N SER A 288 4.83 8.34 37.91
CA SER A 288 3.68 8.65 38.80
C SER A 288 3.30 7.48 39.73
N GLN A 289 3.38 6.25 39.23
CA GLN A 289 3.14 5.06 40.06
C GLN A 289 4.23 4.84 41.10
N ALA A 290 5.48 5.17 40.76
CA ALA A 290 6.62 5.14 41.68
C ALA A 290 6.63 6.30 42.71
N GLY A 291 5.70 7.25 42.59
CA GLY A 291 5.63 8.45 43.45
C GLY A 291 6.57 9.58 43.03
N ASN A 292 7.24 9.47 41.91
CA ASN A 292 8.17 10.47 41.37
C ASN A 292 7.44 11.53 40.56
N TYR A 293 6.70 12.40 41.22
CA TYR A 293 5.75 13.31 40.55
C TYR A 293 6.43 14.36 39.66
N ALA A 294 7.64 14.85 40.00
CA ALA A 294 8.32 15.84 39.17
C ALA A 294 8.82 15.28 37.82
N PRO A 295 9.47 14.09 37.76
CA PRO A 295 9.74 13.41 36.49
C PRO A 295 8.46 13.08 35.68
N ALA A 296 7.40 12.62 36.34
CA ALA A 296 6.13 12.32 35.67
C ALA A 296 5.54 13.57 35.02
N GLU A 297 5.54 14.70 35.73
CA GLU A 297 5.09 16.01 35.22
C GLU A 297 5.90 16.43 34.00
N LYS A 298 7.23 16.30 34.05
CA LYS A 298 8.11 16.63 32.92
C LYS A 298 7.80 15.80 31.68
N ALA A 299 7.65 14.50 31.87
CA ALA A 299 7.36 13.58 30.77
C ALA A 299 6.02 13.88 30.11
N TRP A 300 4.94 14.05 30.89
CA TRP A 300 3.61 14.32 30.36
C TRP A 300 3.49 15.72 29.73
N LYS A 301 4.17 16.74 30.27
CA LYS A 301 4.25 18.05 29.62
C LYS A 301 4.93 17.96 28.26
N ARG A 302 5.98 17.14 28.14
CA ARG A 302 6.64 16.92 26.85
C ARG A 302 5.72 16.24 25.83
N VAL A 303 4.87 15.28 26.25
CA VAL A 303 3.83 14.70 25.37
C VAL A 303 2.91 15.79 24.81
N ILE A 304 2.43 16.69 25.68
CA ILE A 304 1.52 17.79 25.29
C ILE A 304 2.20 18.79 24.34
N GLU A 305 3.50 19.05 24.53
CA GLU A 305 4.27 19.91 23.61
C GLU A 305 4.40 19.31 22.21
N LEU A 306 4.59 17.97 22.11
CA LEU A 306 4.80 17.26 20.86
C LEU A 306 3.50 17.14 20.04
N ASP A 307 2.38 16.91 20.71
CA ASP A 307 1.06 16.81 20.08
C ASP A 307 -0.02 17.40 21.01
N LYS A 308 -0.44 18.62 20.71
CA LYS A 308 -1.34 19.38 21.59
C LYS A 308 -2.77 18.85 21.63
N THR A 309 -3.19 18.10 20.64
CA THR A 309 -4.60 17.73 20.41
C THR A 309 -4.84 16.24 20.33
N GLY A 310 -3.78 15.43 20.35
CA GLY A 310 -3.87 13.98 20.25
C GLY A 310 -4.37 13.31 21.53
N ASP A 311 -4.77 12.06 21.40
CA ASP A 311 -5.27 11.24 22.50
C ASP A 311 -4.27 11.10 23.66
N LEU A 312 -2.97 11.05 23.34
CA LEU A 312 -1.93 10.95 24.37
C LEU A 312 -1.76 12.25 25.15
N ALA A 313 -1.91 13.41 24.50
CA ALA A 313 -1.91 14.71 25.20
C ALA A 313 -3.11 14.83 26.15
N SER A 314 -4.28 14.41 25.68
CA SER A 314 -5.47 14.33 26.53
C SER A 314 -5.25 13.45 27.76
N GLN A 315 -4.72 12.24 27.56
CA GLN A 315 -4.38 11.34 28.67
C GLN A 315 -3.30 11.90 29.59
N ALA A 316 -2.32 12.65 29.04
CA ALA A 316 -1.28 13.33 29.83
C ALA A 316 -1.88 14.44 30.72
N HIS A 317 -2.82 15.23 30.22
CA HIS A 317 -3.57 16.20 31.04
C HIS A 317 -4.32 15.51 32.20
N PHE A 318 -4.97 14.38 31.93
CA PHE A 318 -5.59 13.61 33.00
C PHE A 318 -4.57 13.10 34.03
N GLY A 319 -3.43 12.58 33.57
CA GLY A 319 -2.31 12.17 34.45
C GLY A 319 -1.79 13.32 35.30
N LEU A 320 -1.56 14.51 34.70
CA LEU A 320 -1.12 15.73 35.40
C LEU A 320 -2.15 16.13 36.48
N SER A 321 -3.44 16.12 36.16
CA SER A 321 -4.47 16.45 37.14
C SER A 321 -4.42 15.50 38.37
N GLY A 322 -4.12 14.21 38.12
CA GLY A 322 -4.00 13.20 39.16
C GLY A 322 -2.80 13.46 40.09
N ILE A 323 -1.61 13.74 39.56
CA ILE A 323 -0.44 14.04 40.39
C ILE A 323 -0.58 15.36 41.14
N TYR A 324 -1.15 16.41 40.54
CA TYR A 324 -1.38 17.69 41.21
C TYR A 324 -2.37 17.57 42.37
N ARG A 325 -3.43 16.74 42.25
CA ARG A 325 -4.31 16.42 43.39
C ARG A 325 -3.56 15.75 44.54
N LYS A 326 -2.69 14.78 44.25
CA LYS A 326 -1.87 14.10 45.25
C LYS A 326 -0.86 15.06 45.93
N GLN A 327 -0.46 16.14 45.25
CA GLN A 327 0.39 17.16 45.77
C GLN A 327 -0.33 18.31 46.50
N GLY A 328 -1.68 18.28 46.56
CA GLY A 328 -2.49 19.36 47.09
C GLY A 328 -2.61 20.62 46.24
N LYS A 329 -2.15 20.59 44.98
CA LYS A 329 -2.20 21.68 44.04
C LYS A 329 -3.56 21.70 43.31
N THR A 330 -4.60 22.10 44.02
CA THR A 330 -6.02 21.99 43.58
C THR A 330 -6.33 22.80 42.32
N GLU A 331 -5.77 24.04 42.20
CA GLU A 331 -5.99 24.90 41.04
C GLU A 331 -5.33 24.32 39.77
N ASP A 332 -4.10 23.86 39.88
CA ASP A 332 -3.39 23.21 38.78
C ASP A 332 -4.14 21.94 38.35
N ALA A 333 -4.58 21.11 39.30
CA ALA A 333 -5.36 19.91 39.02
C ALA A 333 -6.68 20.22 38.28
N ALA A 334 -7.39 21.27 38.68
CA ALA A 334 -8.63 21.69 38.03
C ALA A 334 -8.38 22.20 36.59
N ARG A 335 -7.29 22.95 36.38
CA ARG A 335 -6.90 23.43 35.06
C ARG A 335 -6.61 22.26 34.11
N GLU A 336 -5.80 21.30 34.54
CA GLU A 336 -5.47 20.14 33.68
C GLU A 336 -6.69 19.24 33.42
N LEU A 337 -7.58 19.09 34.42
CA LEU A 337 -8.82 18.34 34.20
C LEU A 337 -9.77 19.03 33.18
N LYS A 338 -9.78 20.37 33.17
CA LYS A 338 -10.54 21.14 32.18
C LYS A 338 -9.97 20.91 30.78
N GLN A 339 -8.65 20.95 30.60
CA GLN A 339 -7.98 20.66 29.31
C GLN A 339 -8.32 19.25 28.82
N PHE A 340 -8.27 18.24 29.70
CA PHE A 340 -8.70 16.88 29.37
C PHE A 340 -10.15 16.84 28.88
N GLN A 341 -11.08 17.56 29.53
CA GLN A 341 -12.48 17.60 29.14
C GLN A 341 -12.71 18.30 27.78
N GLU A 342 -11.95 19.36 27.50
CA GLU A 342 -12.03 20.09 26.24
C GLU A 342 -11.53 19.27 25.05
N THR A 343 -10.49 18.47 25.23
CA THR A 343 -9.96 17.58 24.19
C THR A 343 -10.80 16.30 23.96
N HIS A 344 -11.63 15.93 24.96
CA HIS A 344 -12.48 14.73 24.88
C HIS A 344 -13.92 15.00 24.42
N GLN A 345 -14.32 16.27 24.25
CA GLN A 345 -15.63 16.55 23.67
C GLN A 345 -15.55 16.31 22.17
N PRO A 346 -16.36 15.36 21.59
CA PRO A 346 -16.49 15.30 20.14
C PRO A 346 -16.98 16.67 19.67
N GLU A 347 -16.31 17.22 18.66
CA GLU A 347 -16.78 18.44 18.00
C GLU A 347 -18.28 18.29 17.77
N LYS A 348 -19.06 19.18 18.41
CA LYS A 348 -20.46 19.39 18.01
C LYS A 348 -20.39 19.92 16.60
N GLN A 349 -20.53 19.00 15.61
CA GLN A 349 -20.74 19.41 14.23
C GLN A 349 -21.93 20.36 14.19
N PRO A 350 -21.78 21.52 13.51
CA PRO A 350 -22.84 22.50 13.37
C PRO A 350 -23.99 21.99 12.52
#